data_3a10846ae88b5497173a53b161e3af34
#
_entry.id   3a10846ae88b5497173a53b161e3af34
#
_cell.length_a   1.000
_cell.length_b   1.000
_cell.length_c   1.000
_cell.angle_alpha   90.00
_cell.angle_beta   90.00
_cell.angle_gamma   90.00
#
_symmetry.space_group_name_H-M   'P 1'
#
loop_
_entity.id
_entity.type
_entity.pdbx_description
1 polymer ?
#
loop_
_entity_poly.entity_id
_entity_poly.type
_entity_poly.pdbx_seq_one_letter_code
_entity_poly.pdbx_strand_id
1 'polypeptide(L)'
;MAENPILKRYLKQTSFVSEEDFRENFKLLIPKNFNFAYDVVDAWAEETPNKTALIWTNDEGEECRLSFSDLKKESDQAASYLHTIGINRGDMVMLIEKRRLEWWITMLALHKLGAVPIPATHMLTSHDIVYRCNAASVKAIICVGESYVLGEVQKAIPESPTVESLVSIGPLVPEGFHDWHAEIGKVPTFRRPRFVNANDDTMILYFTSGTSGEPKMVAHDFLYALGHLTTGVFWHNLTSDSIHLTVADTGWGKAVWGKFYGQWFAGACVFVYDHEKFTADGFLKQMEKYHITSFCAPPTVYRFLIREDFSHYDLSSLRYCTTAGEALNAAVYDKFYELTGIRLMEGFGQTETTLTLATFPWMEPKPGSMGKPNAQYDIVLLRPDLTPCEDGEKGEIAVRLNEGQKVIGLFKEYYRDSNITYEACHDGYYFTGDMAWRDKDGYYWFEGRADDVIKSSGYRIGPFEVESALMTHPAVVECAITGIPDDTRGMVVKATVVLGTEWKEKAGETLVEELQAHVKRVTAPYKYPRIIEFVDELPKTISGKIRRVEIREKDKK
;
A
#
# COMPACT_ATOMS: atom_id res chain seq x y z
N MET A 1 23.11 -17.49 -7.52
CA MET A 1 22.58 -16.80 -6.32
C MET A 1 22.77 -17.71 -5.12
N ALA A 2 23.22 -17.20 -3.98
CA ALA A 2 23.26 -17.99 -2.74
C ALA A 2 21.86 -18.47 -2.40
N GLU A 3 21.75 -19.69 -1.94
CA GLU A 3 20.48 -20.34 -1.64
C GLU A 3 19.83 -19.67 -0.42
N ASN A 4 18.58 -19.22 -0.52
CA ASN A 4 17.86 -18.60 0.60
C ASN A 4 17.24 -19.68 1.49
N PRO A 5 17.78 -19.95 2.69
CA PRO A 5 17.33 -21.03 3.55
C PRO A 5 15.93 -20.79 4.13
N ILE A 6 15.53 -19.52 4.27
CA ILE A 6 14.22 -19.17 4.82
C ILE A 6 13.13 -19.45 3.79
N LEU A 7 13.33 -19.06 2.52
CA LEU A 7 12.33 -19.32 1.46
C LEU A 7 12.02 -20.81 1.28
N LYS A 8 13.02 -21.68 1.43
CA LYS A 8 12.83 -23.14 1.32
C LYS A 8 11.89 -23.72 2.38
N ARG A 9 11.67 -23.02 3.49
CA ARG A 9 10.72 -23.43 4.52
C ARG A 9 9.28 -23.27 4.07
N TYR A 10 9.04 -22.37 3.08
CA TYR A 10 7.69 -21.96 2.66
C TYR A 10 7.38 -22.24 1.19
N LEU A 11 8.39 -22.55 0.38
CA LEU A 11 8.24 -22.82 -1.05
C LEU A 11 8.97 -24.09 -1.46
N LYS A 12 8.33 -24.92 -2.30
CA LYS A 12 8.99 -26.06 -2.92
C LYS A 12 9.98 -25.63 -4.00
N GLN A 13 9.62 -24.61 -4.79
CA GLN A 13 10.45 -23.97 -5.80
C GLN A 13 10.60 -22.50 -5.45
N THR A 14 11.83 -22.00 -5.41
CA THR A 14 12.17 -20.64 -4.94
C THR A 14 12.56 -19.68 -6.06
N SER A 15 12.54 -20.13 -7.31
CA SER A 15 12.80 -19.31 -8.50
C SER A 15 11.96 -19.80 -9.66
N PHE A 16 11.51 -18.86 -10.50
CA PHE A 16 10.67 -19.12 -11.67
C PHE A 16 11.24 -18.38 -12.87
N VAL A 17 11.05 -18.95 -14.08
CA VAL A 17 11.63 -18.42 -15.32
C VAL A 17 10.58 -17.94 -16.32
N SER A 18 9.32 -18.26 -16.09
CA SER A 18 8.19 -17.84 -16.93
C SER A 18 6.89 -17.75 -16.13
N GLU A 19 5.88 -17.12 -16.71
CA GLU A 19 4.52 -17.09 -16.15
C GLU A 19 3.93 -18.49 -15.96
N GLU A 20 4.12 -19.37 -16.95
CA GLU A 20 3.63 -20.74 -16.90
C GLU A 20 4.30 -21.52 -15.76
N ASP A 21 5.64 -21.44 -15.66
CA ASP A 21 6.41 -22.06 -14.57
C ASP A 21 5.93 -21.54 -13.21
N PHE A 22 5.72 -20.23 -13.07
CA PHE A 22 5.23 -19.63 -11.83
C PHE A 22 3.82 -20.12 -11.48
N ARG A 23 2.89 -20.09 -12.43
CA ARG A 23 1.51 -20.50 -12.20
C ARG A 23 1.39 -21.98 -11.84
N GLU A 24 2.18 -22.87 -12.46
CA GLU A 24 2.10 -24.30 -12.24
C GLU A 24 2.83 -24.76 -10.97
N ASN A 25 3.95 -24.13 -10.66
CA ASN A 25 4.88 -24.61 -9.65
C ASN A 25 4.92 -23.77 -8.36
N PHE A 26 4.29 -22.58 -8.33
CA PHE A 26 4.16 -21.82 -7.10
C PHE A 26 3.23 -22.54 -6.13
N LYS A 27 3.79 -23.05 -5.04
CA LYS A 27 3.04 -23.75 -3.98
C LYS A 27 3.58 -23.38 -2.63
N LEU A 28 2.76 -22.68 -1.84
CA LEU A 28 3.07 -22.34 -0.45
C LEU A 28 3.02 -23.59 0.44
N LEU A 29 4.03 -23.74 1.27
CA LEU A 29 4.07 -24.67 2.39
C LEU A 29 3.65 -23.91 3.65
N ILE A 30 2.45 -24.21 4.14
CA ILE A 30 1.85 -23.47 5.26
C ILE A 30 2.22 -24.15 6.57
N PRO A 31 3.04 -23.51 7.44
CA PRO A 31 3.36 -24.08 8.74
C PRO A 31 2.18 -23.95 9.70
N LYS A 32 2.18 -24.78 10.72
CA LYS A 32 1.24 -24.66 11.84
C LYS A 32 1.69 -23.53 12.77
N ASN A 33 0.74 -22.65 13.15
CA ASN A 33 0.99 -21.53 14.06
C ASN A 33 2.14 -20.61 13.57
N PHE A 34 2.09 -20.26 12.28
CA PHE A 34 3.09 -19.39 11.68
C PHE A 34 3.12 -18.02 12.38
N ASN A 35 4.32 -17.55 12.68
CA ASN A 35 4.54 -16.20 13.21
C ASN A 35 5.76 -15.56 12.54
N PHE A 36 5.53 -14.51 11.78
CA PHE A 36 6.56 -13.87 10.98
C PHE A 36 7.78 -13.42 11.79
N ALA A 37 7.56 -12.88 12.99
CA ALA A 37 8.67 -12.37 13.81
C ALA A 37 9.61 -13.52 14.24
N TYR A 38 9.06 -14.68 14.62
CA TYR A 38 9.86 -15.82 15.03
C TYR A 38 10.38 -16.65 13.85
N ASP A 39 9.48 -16.95 12.89
CA ASP A 39 9.76 -17.95 11.87
C ASP A 39 10.54 -17.38 10.68
N VAL A 40 10.60 -16.04 10.57
CA VAL A 40 11.37 -15.35 9.53
C VAL A 40 12.48 -14.49 10.12
N VAL A 41 12.15 -13.49 10.96
CA VAL A 41 13.15 -12.51 11.43
C VAL A 41 14.12 -13.15 12.43
N ASP A 42 13.60 -13.84 13.46
CA ASP A 42 14.46 -14.54 14.42
C ASP A 42 15.23 -15.68 13.74
N ALA A 43 14.63 -16.33 12.73
CA ALA A 43 15.31 -17.36 11.96
C ALA A 43 16.49 -16.80 11.14
N TRP A 44 16.37 -15.60 10.55
CA TRP A 44 17.52 -14.92 9.95
C TRP A 44 18.58 -14.53 10.98
N ALA A 45 18.17 -14.14 12.19
CA ALA A 45 19.11 -13.85 13.29
C ALA A 45 19.94 -15.09 13.69
N GLU A 46 19.37 -16.30 13.53
CA GLU A 46 20.09 -17.56 13.74
C GLU A 46 21.01 -17.92 12.55
N GLU A 47 20.50 -17.79 11.31
CA GLU A 47 21.25 -18.18 10.10
C GLU A 47 22.37 -17.19 9.74
N THR A 48 22.10 -15.88 9.83
CA THR A 48 23.04 -14.80 9.45
C THR A 48 22.93 -13.61 10.39
N PRO A 49 23.36 -13.74 11.67
CA PRO A 49 23.11 -12.76 12.73
C PRO A 49 23.58 -11.33 12.39
N ASN A 50 24.71 -11.19 11.75
CA ASN A 50 25.36 -9.91 11.46
C ASN A 50 24.91 -9.28 10.14
N LYS A 51 23.99 -9.92 9.40
CA LYS A 51 23.49 -9.39 8.13
C LYS A 51 22.60 -8.17 8.40
N THR A 52 22.89 -7.07 7.70
CA THR A 52 22.08 -5.84 7.79
C THR A 52 20.66 -6.11 7.29
N ALA A 53 19.70 -5.91 8.16
CA ALA A 53 18.27 -6.10 7.90
C ALA A 53 17.54 -4.79 7.64
N LEU A 54 18.01 -3.69 8.26
CA LEU A 54 17.40 -2.37 8.17
C LEU A 54 18.46 -1.28 8.24
N ILE A 55 18.32 -0.27 7.38
CA ILE A 55 19.05 1.01 7.43
C ILE A 55 18.00 2.10 7.53
N TRP A 56 18.10 2.92 8.57
CA TRP A 56 17.24 4.08 8.79
C TRP A 56 18.10 5.35 8.77
N THR A 57 17.57 6.40 8.14
CA THR A 57 18.16 7.75 8.16
C THR A 57 17.07 8.80 8.12
N ASN A 58 17.36 10.01 8.58
CA ASN A 58 16.45 11.16 8.58
C ASN A 58 17.01 12.37 7.83
N ASP A 59 16.25 13.48 7.82
CA ASP A 59 16.65 14.74 7.18
C ASP A 59 17.85 15.41 7.87
N GLU A 60 18.10 15.15 9.16
CA GLU A 60 19.23 15.63 9.94
C GLU A 60 20.52 14.84 9.65
N GLY A 61 20.42 13.74 8.92
CA GLY A 61 21.56 12.87 8.58
C GLY A 61 21.92 11.89 9.68
N GLU A 62 21.07 11.72 10.70
CA GLU A 62 21.21 10.63 11.65
C GLU A 62 21.03 9.29 10.93
N GLU A 63 21.76 8.28 11.36
CA GLU A 63 21.75 6.96 10.74
C GLU A 63 21.73 5.86 11.80
N CYS A 64 20.91 4.84 11.57
CA CYS A 64 20.90 3.61 12.34
C CYS A 64 20.92 2.40 11.40
N ARG A 65 21.79 1.42 11.69
CA ARG A 65 21.85 0.13 10.98
C ARG A 65 21.59 -0.98 11.95
N LEU A 66 20.58 -1.80 11.66
CA LEU A 66 20.25 -2.98 12.45
C LEU A 66 20.50 -4.24 11.63
N SER A 67 21.22 -5.18 12.24
CA SER A 67 21.31 -6.55 11.76
C SER A 67 20.04 -7.34 12.13
N PHE A 68 19.87 -8.55 11.60
CA PHE A 68 18.79 -9.43 12.04
C PHE A 68 18.91 -9.78 13.51
N SER A 69 20.14 -9.91 14.03
CA SER A 69 20.36 -10.13 15.48
C SER A 69 19.92 -8.92 16.31
N ASP A 70 20.16 -7.71 15.84
CA ASP A 70 19.70 -6.48 16.51
C ASP A 70 18.18 -6.40 16.48
N LEU A 71 17.53 -6.65 15.32
CA LEU A 71 16.06 -6.67 15.23
C LEU A 71 15.44 -7.69 16.20
N LYS A 72 16.02 -8.90 16.29
CA LYS A 72 15.57 -9.89 17.25
C LYS A 72 15.68 -9.37 18.67
N LYS A 73 16.84 -8.85 19.06
CA LYS A 73 17.11 -8.33 20.40
C LYS A 73 16.18 -7.17 20.75
N GLU A 74 16.08 -6.16 19.90
CA GLU A 74 15.26 -4.97 20.13
C GLU A 74 13.76 -5.33 20.18
N SER A 75 13.29 -6.22 19.30
CA SER A 75 11.89 -6.66 19.33
C SER A 75 11.56 -7.60 20.50
N ASP A 76 12.51 -8.42 20.99
CA ASP A 76 12.35 -9.17 22.22
C ASP A 76 12.22 -8.24 23.43
N GLN A 77 13.04 -7.20 23.50
CA GLN A 77 13.01 -6.20 24.55
C GLN A 77 11.70 -5.39 24.52
N ALA A 78 11.27 -4.96 23.34
CA ALA A 78 10.01 -4.28 23.13
C ALA A 78 8.79 -5.17 23.49
N ALA A 79 8.82 -6.46 23.14
CA ALA A 79 7.76 -7.39 23.53
C ALA A 79 7.67 -7.55 25.06
N SER A 80 8.82 -7.64 25.75
CA SER A 80 8.84 -7.65 27.21
C SER A 80 8.28 -6.36 27.80
N TYR A 81 8.66 -5.21 27.25
CA TYR A 81 8.18 -3.91 27.67
C TYR A 81 6.66 -3.78 27.51
N LEU A 82 6.14 -4.06 26.31
CA LEU A 82 4.71 -4.00 26.03
C LEU A 82 3.90 -4.96 26.92
N HIS A 83 4.43 -6.16 27.18
CA HIS A 83 3.79 -7.08 28.12
C HIS A 83 3.77 -6.53 29.56
N THR A 84 4.83 -5.84 30.00
CA THR A 84 4.91 -5.23 31.33
C THR A 84 3.85 -4.12 31.53
N ILE A 85 3.53 -3.37 30.48
CA ILE A 85 2.46 -2.36 30.51
C ILE A 85 1.06 -2.93 30.19
N GLY A 86 0.93 -4.26 30.15
CA GLY A 86 -0.36 -4.95 30.10
C GLY A 86 -0.81 -5.42 28.73
N ILE A 87 0.02 -5.30 27.67
CA ILE A 87 -0.32 -5.78 26.32
C ILE A 87 -0.14 -7.29 26.22
N ASN A 88 -1.18 -7.98 25.75
CA ASN A 88 -1.25 -9.42 25.64
C ASN A 88 -1.79 -9.85 24.28
N ARG A 89 -1.84 -11.16 24.02
CA ARG A 89 -2.42 -11.75 22.80
C ARG A 89 -3.84 -11.25 22.55
N GLY A 90 -4.09 -10.80 21.32
CA GLY A 90 -5.39 -10.30 20.85
C GLY A 90 -5.70 -8.86 21.21
N ASP A 91 -4.88 -8.21 22.04
CA ASP A 91 -5.06 -6.78 22.35
C ASP A 91 -4.78 -5.91 21.11
N MET A 92 -5.66 -4.93 20.88
CA MET A 92 -5.56 -3.98 19.78
C MET A 92 -4.66 -2.81 20.17
N VAL A 93 -3.60 -2.54 19.39
CA VAL A 93 -2.62 -1.48 19.66
C VAL A 93 -2.50 -0.57 18.46
N MET A 94 -2.87 0.71 18.60
CA MET A 94 -2.76 1.71 17.54
C MET A 94 -1.34 2.28 17.49
N LEU A 95 -0.76 2.32 16.29
CA LEU A 95 0.60 2.78 16.01
C LEU A 95 0.57 4.07 15.18
N ILE A 96 0.91 5.20 15.79
CA ILE A 96 1.00 6.52 15.14
C ILE A 96 2.47 6.97 15.17
N GLU A 97 3.35 6.20 14.53
CA GLU A 97 4.80 6.29 14.75
C GLU A 97 5.57 6.94 13.59
N LYS A 98 4.89 7.46 12.56
CA LYS A 98 5.56 7.94 11.35
C LYS A 98 6.51 6.86 10.78
N ARG A 99 7.65 7.28 10.24
CA ARG A 99 8.72 6.39 9.75
C ARG A 99 9.86 6.23 10.77
N ARG A 100 9.54 6.35 12.08
CA ARG A 100 10.51 6.13 13.17
C ARG A 100 10.96 4.68 13.19
N LEU A 101 12.21 4.47 13.59
CA LEU A 101 12.83 3.15 13.67
C LEU A 101 12.00 2.18 14.53
N GLU A 102 11.41 2.71 15.58
CA GLU A 102 10.59 1.98 16.55
C GLU A 102 9.38 1.30 15.93
N TRP A 103 8.84 1.82 14.82
CA TRP A 103 7.72 1.19 14.13
C TRP A 103 8.02 -0.27 13.73
N TRP A 104 9.21 -0.55 13.20
CA TRP A 104 9.62 -1.91 12.82
C TRP A 104 9.79 -2.80 14.03
N ILE A 105 10.36 -2.27 15.11
CA ILE A 105 10.58 -2.96 16.37
C ILE A 105 9.24 -3.27 17.05
N THR A 106 8.33 -2.30 17.10
CA THR A 106 6.99 -2.43 17.70
C THR A 106 6.13 -3.43 16.94
N MET A 107 6.14 -3.38 15.60
CA MET A 107 5.42 -4.35 14.77
C MET A 107 5.87 -5.79 15.06
N LEU A 108 7.19 -6.04 15.11
CA LEU A 108 7.72 -7.36 15.46
C LEU A 108 7.38 -7.77 16.90
N ALA A 109 7.46 -6.84 17.84
CA ALA A 109 7.13 -7.10 19.25
C ALA A 109 5.66 -7.50 19.43
N LEU A 110 4.74 -6.81 18.76
CA LEU A 110 3.31 -7.15 18.80
C LEU A 110 3.04 -8.51 18.16
N HIS A 111 3.71 -8.84 17.05
CA HIS A 111 3.63 -10.20 16.48
C HIS A 111 4.16 -11.26 17.45
N LYS A 112 5.26 -10.99 18.17
CA LYS A 112 5.80 -11.89 19.21
C LYS A 112 4.85 -12.12 20.38
N LEU A 113 4.04 -11.12 20.72
CA LEU A 113 3.00 -11.22 21.75
C LEU A 113 1.69 -11.83 21.23
N GLY A 114 1.48 -11.90 19.91
CA GLY A 114 0.20 -12.23 19.31
C GLY A 114 -0.85 -11.12 19.49
N ALA A 115 -0.41 -9.90 19.77
CA ALA A 115 -1.24 -8.71 19.79
C ALA A 115 -1.43 -8.15 18.38
N VAL A 116 -2.43 -7.28 18.19
CA VAL A 116 -2.88 -6.81 16.88
C VAL A 116 -2.47 -5.36 16.68
N PRO A 117 -1.42 -5.06 15.89
CA PRO A 117 -1.10 -3.70 15.49
C PRO A 117 -2.19 -3.11 14.59
N ILE A 118 -2.47 -1.84 14.79
CA ILE A 118 -3.33 -1.00 13.94
C ILE A 118 -2.47 0.17 13.45
N PRO A 119 -1.77 0.02 12.32
CA PRO A 119 -1.00 1.11 11.75
C PRO A 119 -1.90 2.30 11.41
N ALA A 120 -1.49 3.49 11.83
CA ALA A 120 -2.25 4.71 11.66
C ALA A 120 -1.34 5.88 11.29
N THR A 121 -1.83 6.76 10.40
CA THR A 121 -1.06 7.93 9.99
C THR A 121 -1.00 8.98 11.07
N HIS A 122 0.12 9.69 11.14
CA HIS A 122 0.33 10.82 12.07
C HIS A 122 -0.57 12.05 11.77
N MET A 123 -1.30 12.03 10.67
CA MET A 123 -2.21 13.11 10.27
C MET A 123 -3.64 12.94 10.82
N LEU A 124 -3.90 11.92 11.65
CA LEU A 124 -5.21 11.73 12.24
C LEU A 124 -5.57 12.89 13.18
N THR A 125 -6.83 13.31 13.10
CA THR A 125 -7.43 14.21 14.09
C THR A 125 -7.93 13.45 15.31
N SER A 126 -8.23 14.15 16.41
CA SER A 126 -8.82 13.54 17.60
C SER A 126 -10.12 12.79 17.31
N HIS A 127 -10.97 13.34 16.43
CA HIS A 127 -12.19 12.66 15.98
C HIS A 127 -11.90 11.30 15.29
N ASP A 128 -10.90 11.27 14.42
CA ASP A 128 -10.48 10.03 13.75
C ASP A 128 -9.94 9.00 14.75
N ILE A 129 -9.20 9.44 15.76
CA ILE A 129 -8.64 8.59 16.81
C ILE A 129 -9.75 8.00 17.66
N VAL A 130 -10.70 8.84 18.13
CA VAL A 130 -11.87 8.40 18.91
C VAL A 130 -12.64 7.32 18.17
N TYR A 131 -12.95 7.56 16.89
CA TYR A 131 -13.67 6.56 16.08
C TYR A 131 -12.94 5.21 16.06
N ARG A 132 -11.63 5.23 15.75
CA ARG A 132 -10.82 4.00 15.65
C ARG A 132 -10.68 3.28 16.98
N CYS A 133 -10.46 4.03 18.05
CA CYS A 133 -10.35 3.47 19.39
C CYS A 133 -11.62 2.73 19.80
N ASN A 134 -12.76 3.33 19.57
CA ASN A 134 -14.05 2.73 19.94
C ASN A 134 -14.45 1.57 19.02
N ALA A 135 -14.27 1.72 17.70
CA ALA A 135 -14.63 0.69 16.73
C ALA A 135 -13.80 -0.59 16.92
N ALA A 136 -12.49 -0.46 17.15
CA ALA A 136 -11.60 -1.61 17.33
C ALA A 136 -11.39 -2.01 18.80
N SER A 137 -11.91 -1.26 19.77
CA SER A 137 -11.62 -1.44 21.21
C SER A 137 -10.11 -1.40 21.47
N VAL A 138 -9.45 -0.33 21.01
CA VAL A 138 -8.02 -0.14 21.16
C VAL A 138 -7.65 -0.06 22.63
N LYS A 139 -6.67 -0.86 23.04
CA LYS A 139 -6.19 -0.93 24.43
C LYS A 139 -4.99 -0.03 24.69
N ALA A 140 -4.14 0.18 23.69
CA ALA A 140 -2.99 1.06 23.82
C ALA A 140 -2.77 1.87 22.54
N ILE A 141 -2.19 3.06 22.71
CA ILE A 141 -1.71 3.91 21.61
C ILE A 141 -0.21 4.12 21.81
N ILE A 142 0.57 3.79 20.79
CA ILE A 142 2.00 4.09 20.70
C ILE A 142 2.16 5.16 19.63
N CYS A 143 2.69 6.32 19.99
CA CYS A 143 2.75 7.44 19.07
C CYS A 143 4.08 8.19 19.14
N VAL A 144 4.43 8.85 18.04
CA VAL A 144 5.61 9.74 18.01
C VAL A 144 5.42 10.92 18.96
N GLY A 145 6.47 11.23 19.71
CA GLY A 145 6.51 12.32 20.70
C GLY A 145 6.59 13.72 20.08
N GLU A 146 5.64 14.04 19.20
CA GLU A 146 5.52 15.32 18.52
C GLU A 146 4.25 16.07 18.95
N SER A 147 4.34 17.39 19.09
CA SER A 147 3.28 18.23 19.68
C SER A 147 1.91 18.03 19.03
N TYR A 148 1.85 17.92 17.69
CA TYR A 148 0.59 17.73 16.97
C TYR A 148 -0.04 16.37 17.31
N VAL A 149 0.73 15.28 17.17
CA VAL A 149 0.22 13.91 17.39
C VAL A 149 -0.19 13.72 18.85
N LEU A 150 0.67 14.14 19.78
CA LEU A 150 0.37 14.07 21.22
C LEU A 150 -0.88 14.89 21.58
N GLY A 151 -1.04 16.08 21.00
CA GLY A 151 -2.21 16.94 21.22
C GLY A 151 -3.50 16.31 20.71
N GLU A 152 -3.49 15.68 19.55
CA GLU A 152 -4.68 14.99 19.01
C GLU A 152 -5.00 13.70 19.80
N VAL A 153 -3.99 12.95 20.25
CA VAL A 153 -4.18 11.78 21.13
C VAL A 153 -4.78 12.22 22.46
N GLN A 154 -4.20 13.23 23.14
CA GLN A 154 -4.72 13.71 24.43
C GLN A 154 -6.18 14.17 24.36
N LYS A 155 -6.57 14.86 23.28
CA LYS A 155 -7.98 15.26 23.04
C LYS A 155 -8.91 14.06 22.87
N ALA A 156 -8.42 12.96 22.27
CA ALA A 156 -9.21 11.77 21.98
C ALA A 156 -9.45 10.88 23.21
N ILE A 157 -8.55 10.86 24.20
CA ILE A 157 -8.59 9.94 25.34
C ILE A 157 -9.88 10.02 26.16
N PRO A 158 -10.45 11.22 26.49
CA PRO A 158 -11.69 11.28 27.28
C PRO A 158 -12.89 10.55 26.65
N GLU A 159 -12.87 10.38 25.33
CA GLU A 159 -13.91 9.68 24.55
C GLU A 159 -13.49 8.29 24.09
N SER A 160 -12.34 7.79 24.55
CA SER A 160 -11.75 6.50 24.17
C SER A 160 -11.58 5.57 25.38
N PRO A 161 -12.66 5.09 26.02
CA PRO A 161 -12.63 4.44 27.33
C PRO A 161 -11.93 3.08 27.36
N THR A 162 -11.62 2.49 26.21
CA THR A 162 -10.90 1.21 26.13
C THR A 162 -9.38 1.36 26.18
N VAL A 163 -8.87 2.60 26.02
CA VAL A 163 -7.42 2.88 26.02
C VAL A 163 -6.92 2.90 27.46
N GLU A 164 -6.06 1.94 27.79
CA GLU A 164 -5.48 1.77 29.12
C GLU A 164 -4.04 2.29 29.21
N SER A 165 -3.30 2.28 28.09
CA SER A 165 -1.89 2.64 28.03
C SER A 165 -1.58 3.58 26.88
N LEU A 166 -0.80 4.61 27.17
CA LEU A 166 -0.27 5.58 26.20
C LEU A 166 1.25 5.55 26.22
N VAL A 167 1.89 5.41 25.07
CA VAL A 167 3.35 5.38 24.95
C VAL A 167 3.80 6.47 23.99
N SER A 168 4.78 7.27 24.41
CA SER A 168 5.41 8.27 23.57
C SER A 168 6.81 7.82 23.13
N ILE A 169 7.08 7.95 21.83
CA ILE A 169 8.38 7.70 21.20
C ILE A 169 8.96 9.05 20.78
N GLY A 170 9.96 9.52 21.48
CA GLY A 170 10.66 10.75 21.11
C GLY A 170 10.81 11.75 22.27
N PRO A 171 11.13 13.02 21.95
CA PRO A 171 11.59 13.98 22.96
C PRO A 171 10.49 14.47 23.89
N LEU A 172 9.23 14.42 23.49
CA LEU A 172 8.11 14.90 24.29
C LEU A 172 7.34 13.73 24.91
N VAL A 173 7.27 13.69 26.23
CA VAL A 173 6.51 12.70 27.00
C VAL A 173 5.58 13.44 27.97
N PRO A 174 4.30 13.62 27.61
CA PRO A 174 3.33 14.26 28.49
C PRO A 174 3.02 13.41 29.73
N GLU A 175 2.48 14.06 30.76
CA GLU A 175 1.94 13.34 31.92
C GLU A 175 0.89 12.30 31.49
N GLY A 176 0.96 11.10 32.06
CA GLY A 176 0.10 9.96 31.71
C GLY A 176 0.60 9.11 30.54
N PHE A 177 1.70 9.50 29.90
CA PHE A 177 2.36 8.68 28.89
C PHE A 177 3.57 7.96 29.47
N HIS A 178 3.76 6.73 29.05
CA HIS A 178 4.99 5.99 29.20
C HIS A 178 6.07 6.55 28.26
N ASP A 179 7.30 6.64 28.75
CA ASP A 179 8.47 7.01 27.94
C ASP A 179 9.13 5.76 27.37
N TRP A 180 8.96 5.53 26.07
CA TRP A 180 9.55 4.37 25.40
C TRP A 180 11.05 4.22 25.66
N HIS A 181 11.83 5.28 25.44
CA HIS A 181 13.28 5.22 25.55
C HIS A 181 13.78 5.09 27.00
N ALA A 182 13.08 5.71 27.95
CA ALA A 182 13.45 5.63 29.36
C ALA A 182 13.08 4.27 30.01
N GLU A 183 12.05 3.59 29.49
CA GLU A 183 11.49 2.41 30.12
C GLU A 183 11.92 1.09 29.47
N ILE A 184 12.09 1.05 28.13
CA ILE A 184 12.37 -0.17 27.38
C ILE A 184 13.62 -0.92 27.87
N GLY A 185 14.65 -0.19 28.33
CA GLY A 185 15.91 -0.78 28.86
C GLY A 185 15.80 -1.39 30.26
N LYS A 186 14.67 -1.21 30.95
CA LYS A 186 14.49 -1.61 32.36
C LYS A 186 13.65 -2.86 32.55
N VAL A 187 13.26 -3.51 31.46
CA VAL A 187 12.35 -4.66 31.49
C VAL A 187 13.06 -6.00 31.70
N PRO A 188 12.34 -7.03 32.18
CA PRO A 188 12.87 -8.38 32.28
C PRO A 188 13.25 -8.95 30.91
N THR A 189 14.13 -9.92 30.88
CA THR A 189 14.43 -10.68 29.66
C THR A 189 13.17 -11.34 29.12
N PHE A 190 12.87 -11.10 27.85
CA PHE A 190 11.72 -11.68 27.18
C PHE A 190 11.79 -13.21 27.15
N ARG A 191 10.65 -13.84 27.41
CA ARG A 191 10.49 -15.28 27.28
C ARG A 191 9.36 -15.59 26.32
N ARG A 192 9.70 -16.22 25.20
CA ARG A 192 8.71 -16.64 24.21
C ARG A 192 7.64 -17.52 24.89
N PRO A 193 6.34 -17.16 24.78
CA PRO A 193 5.25 -18.00 25.27
C PRO A 193 5.22 -19.36 24.57
N ARG A 194 4.69 -20.39 25.22
CA ARG A 194 4.51 -21.72 24.60
C ARG A 194 3.59 -21.67 23.38
N PHE A 195 2.56 -20.85 23.45
CA PHE A 195 1.60 -20.61 22.39
C PHE A 195 1.42 -19.10 22.23
N VAL A 196 1.64 -18.60 21.01
CA VAL A 196 1.51 -17.18 20.67
C VAL A 196 0.23 -16.94 19.88
N ASN A 197 0.03 -17.70 18.80
CA ASN A 197 -1.09 -17.51 17.87
C ASN A 197 -1.46 -18.80 17.14
N ALA A 198 -2.72 -18.91 16.71
CA ALA A 198 -3.13 -19.78 15.63
C ALA A 198 -2.98 -19.03 14.28
N ASN A 199 -2.99 -19.77 13.16
CA ASN A 199 -2.87 -19.16 11.84
C ASN A 199 -4.03 -18.23 11.50
N ASP A 200 -5.22 -18.49 12.04
CA ASP A 200 -6.46 -17.75 11.82
C ASP A 200 -6.74 -16.67 12.87
N ASP A 201 -5.87 -16.50 13.87
CA ASP A 201 -5.93 -15.34 14.76
C ASP A 201 -5.72 -14.05 13.93
N THR A 202 -6.38 -12.96 14.31
CA THR A 202 -6.14 -11.67 13.72
C THR A 202 -4.72 -11.19 14.06
N MET A 203 -3.92 -10.92 13.03
CA MET A 203 -2.54 -10.47 13.16
C MET A 203 -2.39 -8.95 13.05
N ILE A 204 -3.15 -8.33 12.16
CA ILE A 204 -3.09 -6.90 11.86
C ILE A 204 -4.45 -6.39 11.42
N LEU A 205 -4.76 -5.15 11.74
CA LEU A 205 -6.00 -4.49 11.36
C LEU A 205 -5.71 -3.14 10.69
N TYR A 206 -6.34 -2.90 9.54
CA TYR A 206 -6.23 -1.63 8.82
C TYR A 206 -7.58 -0.91 8.76
N PHE A 207 -7.56 0.40 8.94
CA PHE A 207 -8.68 1.26 8.61
C PHE A 207 -8.54 1.77 7.18
N THR A 208 -9.54 1.50 6.34
CA THR A 208 -9.59 1.96 4.95
C THR A 208 -10.65 3.03 4.77
N SER A 209 -10.37 4.03 3.93
CA SER A 209 -11.39 4.99 3.54
C SER A 209 -12.48 4.29 2.72
N GLY A 210 -13.66 4.11 3.30
CA GLY A 210 -14.84 3.68 2.58
C GLY A 210 -15.32 4.76 1.59
N THR A 211 -15.99 4.34 0.52
CA THR A 211 -16.60 5.26 -0.46
C THR A 211 -17.85 5.96 0.07
N SER A 212 -18.43 5.50 1.18
CA SER A 212 -19.75 5.90 1.64
C SER A 212 -19.89 6.13 3.15
N GLY A 213 -18.84 6.48 3.89
CA GLY A 213 -18.98 6.72 5.32
C GLY A 213 -17.70 6.52 6.14
N GLU A 214 -17.86 6.02 7.36
CA GLU A 214 -16.76 5.74 8.27
C GLU A 214 -15.79 4.68 7.72
N PRO A 215 -14.51 4.74 8.10
CA PRO A 215 -13.50 3.77 7.63
C PRO A 215 -13.85 2.33 7.99
N LYS A 216 -13.74 1.42 7.02
CA LYS A 216 -13.89 -0.03 7.23
C LYS A 216 -12.64 -0.60 7.93
N MET A 217 -12.83 -1.62 8.74
CA MET A 217 -11.76 -2.32 9.46
C MET A 217 -11.39 -3.63 8.74
N VAL A 218 -10.32 -3.64 8.00
CA VAL A 218 -9.82 -4.83 7.29
C VAL A 218 -8.93 -5.65 8.22
N ALA A 219 -9.37 -6.85 8.58
CA ALA A 219 -8.63 -7.76 9.44
C ALA A 219 -7.88 -8.82 8.64
N HIS A 220 -6.59 -8.96 8.87
CA HIS A 220 -5.77 -10.04 8.32
C HIS A 220 -5.30 -10.99 9.42
N ASP A 221 -5.16 -12.25 9.06
CA ASP A 221 -4.62 -13.27 9.94
C ASP A 221 -3.10 -13.44 9.81
N PHE A 222 -2.52 -14.36 10.60
CA PHE A 222 -1.07 -14.58 10.61
C PHE A 222 -0.51 -15.09 9.28
N LEU A 223 -1.32 -15.67 8.40
CA LEU A 223 -0.89 -16.11 7.08
C LEU A 223 -0.77 -14.96 6.05
N TYR A 224 -1.28 -13.78 6.37
CA TYR A 224 -1.13 -12.60 5.51
C TYR A 224 0.33 -12.30 5.17
N ALA A 225 1.23 -12.44 6.15
CA ALA A 225 2.66 -12.24 5.91
C ALA A 225 3.22 -13.21 4.87
N LEU A 226 2.78 -14.49 4.83
CA LEU A 226 3.15 -15.44 3.79
C LEU A 226 2.68 -14.99 2.40
N GLY A 227 1.53 -14.34 2.31
CA GLY A 227 1.04 -13.75 1.06
C GLY A 227 1.98 -12.71 0.45
N HIS A 228 2.82 -12.07 1.26
CA HIS A 228 3.81 -11.10 0.79
C HIS A 228 5.10 -11.72 0.25
N LEU A 229 5.25 -13.04 0.25
CA LEU A 229 6.31 -13.72 -0.49
C LEU A 229 6.32 -13.31 -1.97
N THR A 230 5.14 -13.32 -2.59
CA THR A 230 5.01 -12.92 -4.00
C THR A 230 5.31 -11.45 -4.22
N THR A 231 4.95 -10.60 -3.27
CA THR A 231 5.21 -9.16 -3.32
C THR A 231 6.71 -8.85 -3.26
N GLY A 232 7.41 -9.35 -2.24
CA GLY A 232 8.81 -8.99 -2.00
C GLY A 232 9.78 -9.77 -2.89
N VAL A 233 9.68 -11.11 -2.87
CA VAL A 233 10.66 -11.97 -3.54
C VAL A 233 10.51 -11.92 -5.05
N PHE A 234 9.27 -11.97 -5.55
CA PHE A 234 9.04 -12.13 -6.99
C PHE A 234 8.71 -10.81 -7.67
N TRP A 235 7.78 -10.00 -7.16
CA TRP A 235 7.43 -8.76 -7.83
C TRP A 235 8.47 -7.65 -7.61
N HIS A 236 8.92 -7.40 -6.36
CA HIS A 236 10.05 -6.49 -6.13
C HIS A 236 11.40 -7.08 -6.56
N ASN A 237 11.41 -8.37 -6.95
CA ASN A 237 12.58 -9.11 -7.44
C ASN A 237 13.77 -9.03 -6.46
N LEU A 238 13.48 -9.21 -5.16
CA LEU A 238 14.48 -9.05 -4.12
C LEU A 238 15.28 -10.33 -3.89
N THR A 239 16.55 -10.13 -3.64
CA THR A 239 17.48 -11.15 -3.17
C THR A 239 18.08 -10.73 -1.83
N SER A 240 18.84 -11.62 -1.22
CA SER A 240 19.56 -11.33 0.02
C SER A 240 20.56 -10.16 -0.06
N ASP A 241 20.98 -9.77 -1.26
CA ASP A 241 21.91 -8.67 -1.48
C ASP A 241 21.22 -7.35 -1.84
N SER A 242 19.89 -7.35 -1.86
CA SER A 242 19.11 -6.16 -2.20
C SER A 242 19.06 -5.17 -1.04
N ILE A 243 19.16 -3.89 -1.37
CA ILE A 243 18.79 -2.76 -0.50
C ILE A 243 17.56 -2.13 -1.13
N HIS A 244 16.42 -2.26 -0.45
CA HIS A 244 15.11 -1.88 -1.00
C HIS A 244 14.54 -0.64 -0.33
N LEU A 245 14.19 0.36 -1.14
CA LEU A 245 13.51 1.57 -0.72
C LEU A 245 12.07 1.60 -1.24
N THR A 246 11.10 1.74 -0.35
CA THR A 246 9.70 1.99 -0.73
C THR A 246 9.22 3.34 -0.19
N VAL A 247 8.61 4.15 -1.05
CA VAL A 247 7.92 5.37 -0.65
C VAL A 247 6.49 5.03 -0.22
N ALA A 248 6.31 4.91 1.08
CA ALA A 248 5.00 4.71 1.71
C ALA A 248 5.05 5.19 3.16
N ASP A 249 3.96 5.79 3.64
CA ASP A 249 3.77 6.10 5.05
C ASP A 249 3.44 4.83 5.84
N THR A 250 3.96 4.71 7.05
CA THR A 250 3.81 3.53 7.91
C THR A 250 2.39 3.31 8.42
N GLY A 251 1.54 4.32 8.35
CA GLY A 251 0.12 4.22 8.68
C GLY A 251 -0.76 3.54 7.61
N TRP A 252 -0.19 3.11 6.48
CA TRP A 252 -0.91 2.50 5.37
C TRP A 252 -0.49 1.07 5.08
N GLY A 253 -1.43 0.25 4.59
CA GLY A 253 -1.15 -1.13 4.21
C GLY A 253 0.04 -1.28 3.23
N LYS A 254 0.26 -0.29 2.34
CA LYS A 254 1.40 -0.30 1.41
C LYS A 254 2.77 -0.32 2.11
N ALA A 255 2.87 0.11 3.36
CA ALA A 255 4.13 0.03 4.10
C ALA A 255 4.59 -1.41 4.29
N VAL A 256 3.70 -2.33 4.68
CA VAL A 256 4.07 -3.73 4.86
C VAL A 256 4.36 -4.46 3.55
N TRP A 257 3.78 -3.98 2.43
CA TRP A 257 4.08 -4.50 1.10
C TRP A 257 5.54 -4.21 0.69
N GLY A 258 6.02 -3.01 1.01
CA GLY A 258 7.28 -2.52 0.48
C GLY A 258 8.42 -2.41 1.48
N LYS A 259 8.17 -2.55 2.78
CA LYS A 259 9.24 -2.32 3.77
C LYS A 259 9.12 -3.18 5.05
N PHE A 260 8.46 -4.36 4.94
CA PHE A 260 8.33 -5.22 6.12
C PHE A 260 8.38 -6.72 5.77
N TYR A 261 7.26 -7.34 5.32
CA TYR A 261 7.18 -8.80 5.22
C TYR A 261 8.03 -9.39 4.08
N GLY A 262 7.72 -9.05 2.84
CA GLY A 262 8.32 -9.65 1.67
C GLY A 262 9.83 -9.43 1.56
N GLN A 263 10.30 -8.28 2.03
CA GLN A 263 11.71 -7.89 2.04
C GLN A 263 12.52 -8.82 2.93
N TRP A 264 12.01 -9.12 4.12
CA TRP A 264 12.73 -10.00 5.04
C TRP A 264 12.55 -11.49 4.72
N PHE A 265 11.50 -11.89 4.01
CA PHE A 265 11.51 -13.23 3.39
C PHE A 265 12.67 -13.39 2.40
N ALA A 266 12.94 -12.38 1.61
CA ALA A 266 14.11 -12.38 0.71
C ALA A 266 15.45 -12.30 1.45
N GLY A 267 15.45 -11.87 2.72
CA GLY A 267 16.64 -11.52 3.48
C GLY A 267 17.28 -10.21 2.99
N ALA A 268 16.50 -9.36 2.30
CA ALA A 268 16.93 -8.06 1.82
C ALA A 268 17.02 -7.03 2.95
N CYS A 269 17.87 -6.03 2.76
CA CYS A 269 17.92 -4.86 3.63
C CYS A 269 16.78 -3.91 3.29
N VAL A 270 15.98 -3.55 4.28
CA VAL A 270 14.97 -2.48 4.18
C VAL A 270 15.67 -1.15 4.42
N PHE A 271 15.57 -0.24 3.45
CA PHE A 271 16.04 1.13 3.61
C PHE A 271 14.87 2.06 3.93
N VAL A 272 15.04 2.88 4.95
CA VAL A 272 14.04 3.83 5.44
C VAL A 272 14.63 5.24 5.42
N TYR A 273 13.97 6.12 4.69
CA TYR A 273 14.23 7.56 4.76
C TYR A 273 13.07 8.23 5.51
N ASP A 274 13.34 8.66 6.73
CA ASP A 274 12.41 9.41 7.58
C ASP A 274 12.55 10.90 7.28
N HIS A 275 11.74 11.36 6.34
CA HIS A 275 11.71 12.74 5.86
C HIS A 275 10.44 13.45 6.32
N GLU A 276 10.53 14.73 6.58
CA GLU A 276 9.35 15.55 6.89
C GLU A 276 8.56 15.90 5.61
N LYS A 277 9.28 16.26 4.54
CA LYS A 277 8.68 16.61 3.25
C LYS A 277 9.31 15.82 2.12
N PHE A 278 8.49 15.26 1.25
CA PHE A 278 8.97 14.62 0.02
C PHE A 278 9.62 15.64 -0.91
N THR A 279 10.84 15.35 -1.35
CA THR A 279 11.53 16.04 -2.45
C THR A 279 12.18 15.00 -3.36
N ALA A 280 12.04 15.17 -4.66
CA ALA A 280 12.63 14.24 -5.64
C ALA A 280 14.16 14.21 -5.52
N ASP A 281 14.80 15.38 -5.42
CA ASP A 281 16.24 15.52 -5.17
C ASP A 281 16.69 14.79 -3.91
N GLY A 282 15.99 14.95 -2.79
CA GLY A 282 16.32 14.26 -1.54
C GLY A 282 16.29 12.74 -1.69
N PHE A 283 15.30 12.19 -2.36
CA PHE A 283 15.22 10.74 -2.61
C PHE A 283 16.34 10.25 -3.54
N LEU A 284 16.64 10.97 -4.62
CA LEU A 284 17.73 10.60 -5.54
C LEU A 284 19.09 10.60 -4.84
N LYS A 285 19.35 11.60 -3.99
CA LYS A 285 20.56 11.64 -3.16
C LYS A 285 20.66 10.46 -2.18
N GLN A 286 19.53 10.04 -1.58
CA GLN A 286 19.55 8.86 -0.71
C GLN A 286 19.78 7.58 -1.51
N MET A 287 19.21 7.46 -2.73
CA MET A 287 19.43 6.31 -3.59
C MET A 287 20.90 6.17 -3.97
N GLU A 288 21.57 7.27 -4.32
CA GLU A 288 23.02 7.33 -4.59
C GLU A 288 23.82 6.96 -3.35
N LYS A 289 23.63 7.70 -2.24
CA LYS A 289 24.41 7.58 -1.00
C LYS A 289 24.40 6.15 -0.43
N TYR A 290 23.22 5.49 -0.47
CA TYR A 290 23.05 4.16 0.12
C TYR A 290 23.08 3.03 -0.91
N HIS A 291 23.39 3.33 -2.16
CA HIS A 291 23.48 2.35 -3.24
C HIS A 291 22.19 1.49 -3.34
N ILE A 292 21.03 2.15 -3.35
CA ILE A 292 19.73 1.47 -3.43
C ILE A 292 19.68 0.62 -4.70
N THR A 293 19.32 -0.65 -4.54
CA THR A 293 19.29 -1.61 -5.65
C THR A 293 17.90 -1.83 -6.22
N SER A 294 16.85 -1.60 -5.40
CA SER A 294 15.45 -1.76 -5.78
C SER A 294 14.61 -0.65 -5.18
N PHE A 295 13.70 -0.09 -5.99
CA PHE A 295 12.87 1.04 -5.60
C PHE A 295 11.40 0.80 -5.91
N CYS A 296 10.52 1.11 -4.96
CA CYS A 296 9.07 1.08 -5.13
C CYS A 296 8.43 2.41 -4.72
N ALA A 297 7.63 2.96 -5.60
CA ALA A 297 6.88 4.18 -5.31
C ALA A 297 5.54 4.22 -6.07
N PRO A 298 4.56 5.02 -5.64
CA PRO A 298 3.37 5.27 -6.46
C PRO A 298 3.73 6.07 -7.72
N PRO A 299 2.94 5.99 -8.79
CA PRO A 299 3.14 6.74 -10.03
C PRO A 299 3.33 8.25 -9.82
N THR A 300 2.64 8.83 -8.82
CA THR A 300 2.81 10.24 -8.46
C THR A 300 4.26 10.58 -8.11
N VAL A 301 4.96 9.73 -7.38
CA VAL A 301 6.38 9.94 -7.03
C VAL A 301 7.25 9.90 -8.28
N TYR A 302 7.04 8.93 -9.18
CA TYR A 302 7.77 8.85 -10.45
C TYR A 302 7.55 10.10 -11.31
N ARG A 303 6.34 10.70 -11.30
CA ARG A 303 6.07 11.98 -11.99
C ARG A 303 6.93 13.15 -11.48
N PHE A 304 7.28 13.15 -10.21
CA PHE A 304 8.22 14.13 -9.66
C PHE A 304 9.67 13.79 -10.03
N LEU A 305 10.06 12.52 -9.88
CA LEU A 305 11.42 12.09 -10.18
C LEU A 305 11.83 12.39 -11.62
N ILE A 306 10.99 12.09 -12.61
CA ILE A 306 11.31 12.32 -14.05
C ILE A 306 11.48 13.80 -14.45
N ARG A 307 11.25 14.73 -13.54
CA ARG A 307 11.49 16.18 -13.76
C ARG A 307 12.89 16.60 -13.33
N GLU A 308 13.59 15.76 -12.58
CA GLU A 308 14.97 16.01 -12.14
C GLU A 308 15.97 15.65 -13.25
N ASP A 309 17.12 16.27 -13.22
CA ASP A 309 18.25 15.92 -14.10
C ASP A 309 19.05 14.76 -13.49
N PHE A 310 18.77 13.55 -13.96
CA PHE A 310 19.43 12.34 -13.47
C PHE A 310 20.95 12.31 -13.70
N SER A 311 21.50 13.17 -14.56
CA SER A 311 22.96 13.24 -14.77
C SER A 311 23.73 13.73 -13.54
N HIS A 312 23.03 14.29 -12.56
CA HIS A 312 23.62 14.76 -11.30
C HIS A 312 23.75 13.68 -10.23
N TYR A 313 23.24 12.45 -10.48
CA TYR A 313 23.19 11.37 -9.48
C TYR A 313 23.80 10.08 -10.03
N ASP A 314 24.60 9.39 -9.22
CA ASP A 314 25.04 8.02 -9.54
C ASP A 314 23.99 7.00 -9.09
N LEU A 315 23.11 6.61 -10.02
CA LEU A 315 22.10 5.58 -9.79
C LEU A 315 22.49 4.20 -10.34
N SER A 316 23.78 3.96 -10.60
CA SER A 316 24.29 2.70 -11.18
C SER A 316 23.98 1.45 -10.34
N SER A 317 23.74 1.61 -9.04
CA SER A 317 23.30 0.54 -8.15
C SER A 317 21.83 0.14 -8.35
N LEU A 318 20.98 1.04 -8.87
CA LEU A 318 19.54 0.80 -9.05
C LEU A 318 19.33 -0.15 -10.24
N ARG A 319 18.68 -1.29 -9.98
CA ARG A 319 18.50 -2.37 -10.96
C ARG A 319 17.04 -2.68 -11.27
N TYR A 320 16.14 -2.39 -10.34
CA TYR A 320 14.75 -2.81 -10.45
C TYR A 320 13.79 -1.82 -9.80
N CYS A 321 12.73 -1.47 -10.52
CA CYS A 321 11.74 -0.50 -10.06
C CYS A 321 10.32 -1.04 -10.20
N THR A 322 9.51 -0.83 -9.16
CA THR A 322 8.11 -1.24 -9.12
C THR A 322 7.20 -0.07 -8.78
N THR A 323 5.96 -0.15 -9.23
CA THR A 323 4.95 0.86 -8.96
C THR A 323 3.59 0.24 -8.66
N ALA A 324 2.86 0.80 -7.70
CA ALA A 324 1.50 0.38 -7.35
C ALA A 324 0.77 1.47 -6.55
N GLY A 325 -0.55 1.29 -6.42
CA GLY A 325 -1.43 2.16 -5.61
C GLY A 325 -2.25 3.15 -6.41
N GLU A 326 -1.79 3.47 -7.61
CA GLU A 326 -2.48 4.25 -8.64
C GLU A 326 -2.18 3.60 -9.99
N ALA A 327 -2.98 3.87 -11.01
CA ALA A 327 -2.65 3.40 -12.35
C ALA A 327 -1.50 4.23 -12.96
N LEU A 328 -0.57 3.57 -13.61
CA LEU A 328 0.60 4.19 -14.22
C LEU A 328 0.25 4.79 -15.59
N ASN A 329 0.58 6.05 -15.80
CA ASN A 329 0.49 6.66 -17.12
C ASN A 329 1.68 6.22 -17.99
N ALA A 330 1.40 5.79 -19.23
CA ALA A 330 2.43 5.34 -20.17
C ALA A 330 3.55 6.37 -20.40
N ALA A 331 3.22 7.67 -20.46
CA ALA A 331 4.22 8.72 -20.65
C ALA A 331 5.21 8.82 -19.48
N VAL A 332 4.78 8.51 -18.25
CA VAL A 332 5.68 8.45 -17.08
C VAL A 332 6.61 7.25 -17.19
N TYR A 333 6.08 6.11 -17.63
CA TYR A 333 6.90 4.91 -17.88
C TYR A 333 7.95 5.19 -18.94
N ASP A 334 7.54 5.69 -20.10
CA ASP A 334 8.45 5.95 -21.24
C ASP A 334 9.57 6.92 -20.86
N LYS A 335 9.22 8.01 -20.15
CA LYS A 335 10.21 9.00 -19.72
C LYS A 335 11.16 8.45 -18.67
N PHE A 336 10.67 7.67 -17.71
CA PHE A 336 11.54 7.03 -16.70
C PHE A 336 12.48 6.02 -17.36
N TYR A 337 11.98 5.22 -18.31
CA TYR A 337 12.79 4.27 -19.07
C TYR A 337 13.85 4.97 -19.93
N GLU A 338 13.49 6.08 -20.59
CA GLU A 338 14.45 6.91 -21.35
C GLU A 338 15.61 7.41 -20.45
N LEU A 339 15.29 7.86 -19.24
CA LEU A 339 16.26 8.43 -18.31
C LEU A 339 17.17 7.39 -17.63
N THR A 340 16.65 6.19 -17.38
CA THR A 340 17.31 5.20 -16.52
C THR A 340 17.65 3.88 -17.21
N GLY A 341 16.99 3.56 -18.31
CA GLY A 341 17.01 2.23 -18.91
C GLY A 341 16.31 1.15 -18.07
N ILE A 342 15.64 1.52 -16.96
CA ILE A 342 14.99 0.60 -16.03
C ILE A 342 13.47 0.59 -16.29
N ARG A 343 12.92 -0.60 -16.44
CA ARG A 343 11.48 -0.82 -16.61
C ARG A 343 10.73 -0.62 -15.30
N LEU A 344 9.55 0.00 -15.36
CA LEU A 344 8.63 0.07 -14.22
C LEU A 344 7.70 -1.14 -14.26
N MET A 345 7.78 -1.97 -13.23
CA MET A 345 6.96 -3.18 -13.09
C MET A 345 5.75 -2.84 -12.24
N GLU A 346 4.58 -2.76 -12.90
CA GLU A 346 3.33 -2.38 -12.24
C GLU A 346 2.74 -3.55 -11.44
N GLY A 347 2.09 -3.24 -10.32
CA GLY A 347 1.37 -4.19 -9.50
C GLY A 347 0.07 -3.60 -8.95
N PHE A 348 -0.93 -4.46 -8.79
CA PHE A 348 -2.24 -4.11 -8.27
C PHE A 348 -2.64 -5.04 -7.12
N GLY A 349 -3.35 -4.46 -6.18
CA GLY A 349 -3.98 -5.11 -5.05
C GLY A 349 -4.62 -4.08 -4.14
N GLN A 350 -5.23 -4.55 -3.07
CA GLN A 350 -6.01 -3.72 -2.15
C GLN A 350 -5.52 -3.90 -0.72
N THR A 351 -6.11 -3.14 0.21
CA THR A 351 -5.86 -3.39 1.64
C THR A 351 -6.37 -4.77 2.05
N GLU A 352 -7.44 -5.22 1.42
CA GLU A 352 -8.08 -6.53 1.61
C GLU A 352 -7.27 -7.71 1.06
N THR A 353 -6.25 -7.44 0.22
CA THR A 353 -5.43 -8.47 -0.43
C THR A 353 -3.95 -8.18 -0.26
N THR A 354 -3.09 -9.10 -0.70
CA THR A 354 -1.73 -8.76 -1.11
C THR A 354 -1.73 -8.46 -2.62
N LEU A 355 -0.59 -8.60 -3.29
CA LEU A 355 -0.45 -8.39 -4.72
C LEU A 355 -1.30 -9.41 -5.50
N THR A 356 -2.34 -8.96 -6.21
CA THR A 356 -3.26 -9.82 -6.99
C THR A 356 -2.92 -9.89 -8.46
N LEU A 357 -2.53 -8.78 -9.05
CA LEU A 357 -2.07 -8.67 -10.43
C LEU A 357 -0.70 -7.99 -10.44
N ALA A 358 0.21 -8.43 -11.29
CA ALA A 358 1.51 -7.79 -11.42
C ALA A 358 2.22 -8.11 -12.74
N THR A 359 3.16 -7.25 -13.10
CA THR A 359 4.20 -7.54 -14.08
C THR A 359 5.41 -8.09 -13.33
N PHE A 360 5.67 -9.38 -13.47
CA PHE A 360 6.80 -10.07 -12.84
C PHE A 360 8.08 -9.99 -13.67
N PRO A 361 9.28 -10.27 -13.11
CA PRO A 361 10.57 -10.08 -13.79
C PRO A 361 10.71 -10.83 -15.13
N TRP A 362 10.01 -11.95 -15.31
CA TRP A 362 9.99 -12.76 -16.54
C TRP A 362 8.98 -12.28 -17.59
N MET A 363 8.27 -11.19 -17.32
CA MET A 363 7.26 -10.62 -18.23
C MET A 363 7.79 -9.34 -18.89
N GLU A 364 7.33 -9.09 -20.11
CA GLU A 364 7.50 -7.80 -20.77
C GLU A 364 6.41 -6.83 -20.27
N PRO A 365 6.73 -5.69 -19.66
CA PRO A 365 5.72 -4.76 -19.18
C PRO A 365 4.97 -4.11 -20.36
N LYS A 366 3.65 -3.97 -20.19
CA LYS A 366 2.80 -3.14 -21.03
C LYS A 366 2.43 -1.89 -20.23
N PRO A 367 2.98 -0.72 -20.56
CA PRO A 367 2.76 0.50 -19.78
C PRO A 367 1.28 0.84 -19.58
N GLY A 368 0.86 1.02 -18.32
CA GLY A 368 -0.54 1.24 -17.94
C GLY A 368 -1.35 -0.03 -17.68
N SER A 369 -0.78 -1.22 -17.90
CA SER A 369 -1.39 -2.48 -17.51
C SER A 369 -0.99 -2.86 -16.09
N MET A 370 -1.95 -3.37 -15.31
CA MET A 370 -1.70 -3.93 -13.98
C MET A 370 -0.88 -5.25 -14.01
N GLY A 371 -0.52 -5.75 -15.20
CA GLY A 371 0.14 -7.05 -15.36
C GLY A 371 -0.86 -8.20 -15.48
N LYS A 372 -0.46 -9.38 -15.00
CA LYS A 372 -1.22 -10.63 -15.07
C LYS A 372 -1.49 -11.18 -13.67
N PRO A 373 -2.42 -12.15 -13.52
CA PRO A 373 -2.74 -12.76 -12.24
C PRO A 373 -1.51 -13.33 -11.53
N ASN A 374 -1.37 -13.01 -10.26
CA ASN A 374 -0.44 -13.64 -9.35
C ASN A 374 -0.89 -15.09 -9.09
N ALA A 375 0.01 -16.06 -9.21
CA ALA A 375 -0.28 -17.48 -9.00
C ALA A 375 -0.90 -17.84 -7.64
N GLN A 376 -0.83 -16.91 -6.68
CA GLN A 376 -1.44 -17.04 -5.36
C GLN A 376 -2.97 -16.92 -5.39
N TYR A 377 -3.53 -16.28 -6.42
CA TYR A 377 -4.96 -15.96 -6.53
C TYR A 377 -5.57 -16.51 -7.81
N ASP A 378 -6.78 -17.04 -7.71
CA ASP A 378 -7.60 -17.38 -8.88
C ASP A 378 -8.44 -16.14 -9.26
N ILE A 379 -7.87 -15.30 -10.13
CA ILE A 379 -8.48 -14.03 -10.56
C ILE A 379 -9.34 -14.26 -11.79
N VAL A 380 -10.56 -13.71 -11.74
CA VAL A 380 -11.53 -13.73 -12.83
C VAL A 380 -12.16 -12.35 -13.04
N LEU A 381 -12.51 -12.03 -14.28
CA LEU A 381 -13.37 -10.87 -14.60
C LEU A 381 -14.81 -11.38 -14.75
N LEU A 382 -15.72 -10.80 -14.00
CA LEU A 382 -17.12 -11.21 -13.97
C LEU A 382 -18.05 -10.14 -14.55
N ARG A 383 -19.02 -10.60 -15.34
CA ARG A 383 -20.20 -9.82 -15.72
C ARG A 383 -21.16 -9.71 -14.53
N PRO A 384 -22.17 -8.81 -14.58
CA PRO A 384 -23.18 -8.71 -13.51
C PRO A 384 -24.00 -9.98 -13.25
N ASP A 385 -24.06 -10.89 -14.21
CA ASP A 385 -24.72 -12.19 -14.09
C ASP A 385 -23.78 -13.30 -13.56
N LEU A 386 -22.61 -12.93 -13.10
CA LEU A 386 -21.53 -13.79 -12.56
C LEU A 386 -20.91 -14.73 -13.61
N THR A 387 -21.16 -14.50 -14.89
CA THR A 387 -20.44 -15.23 -15.94
C THR A 387 -19.07 -14.60 -16.24
N PRO A 388 -18.03 -15.40 -16.54
CA PRO A 388 -16.72 -14.86 -16.89
C PRO A 388 -16.76 -14.03 -18.17
N CYS A 389 -16.00 -12.93 -18.19
CA CYS A 389 -15.81 -12.09 -19.37
C CYS A 389 -14.85 -12.74 -20.38
N GLU A 390 -15.10 -12.49 -21.66
CA GLU A 390 -14.16 -12.77 -22.74
C GLU A 390 -13.06 -11.71 -22.81
N ASP A 391 -11.99 -11.97 -23.61
CA ASP A 391 -10.95 -10.99 -23.84
C ASP A 391 -11.50 -9.71 -24.50
N GLY A 392 -11.11 -8.54 -23.99
CA GLY A 392 -11.59 -7.24 -24.43
C GLY A 392 -12.90 -6.79 -23.77
N GLU A 393 -13.60 -7.65 -23.04
CA GLU A 393 -14.79 -7.28 -22.29
C GLU A 393 -14.44 -6.70 -20.92
N LYS A 394 -15.24 -5.72 -20.50
CA LYS A 394 -15.14 -5.07 -19.18
C LYS A 394 -15.93 -5.86 -18.14
N GLY A 395 -15.29 -6.20 -17.05
CA GLY A 395 -15.90 -6.88 -15.92
C GLY A 395 -15.32 -6.44 -14.59
N GLU A 396 -15.94 -6.88 -13.52
CA GLU A 396 -15.42 -6.67 -12.17
C GLU A 396 -14.33 -7.70 -11.85
N ILE A 397 -13.22 -7.25 -11.28
CA ILE A 397 -12.16 -8.14 -10.81
C ILE A 397 -12.67 -8.88 -9.58
N ALA A 398 -12.68 -10.19 -9.63
CA ALA A 398 -13.05 -11.04 -8.51
C ALA A 398 -11.97 -12.10 -8.24
N VAL A 399 -11.85 -12.48 -6.98
CA VAL A 399 -11.04 -13.64 -6.54
C VAL A 399 -11.97 -14.80 -6.29
N ARG A 400 -11.75 -15.93 -6.97
CA ARG A 400 -12.53 -17.14 -6.72
C ARG A 400 -12.19 -17.73 -5.36
N LEU A 401 -13.23 -18.05 -4.60
CA LEU A 401 -13.15 -18.68 -3.28
C LEU A 401 -13.57 -20.14 -3.43
N ASN A 402 -12.61 -21.04 -3.41
CA ASN A 402 -12.90 -22.47 -3.47
C ASN A 402 -13.31 -22.98 -2.08
N GLU A 403 -14.40 -23.72 -2.01
CA GLU A 403 -14.90 -24.26 -0.76
C GLU A 403 -13.84 -25.11 -0.04
N GLY A 404 -13.60 -24.83 1.24
CA GLY A 404 -12.60 -25.50 2.06
C GLY A 404 -11.14 -25.11 1.79
N GLN A 405 -10.87 -24.18 0.86
CA GLN A 405 -9.53 -23.64 0.60
C GLN A 405 -9.43 -22.21 1.09
N LYS A 406 -8.42 -21.96 1.93
CA LYS A 406 -8.09 -20.60 2.35
C LYS A 406 -7.22 -19.92 1.30
N VAL A 407 -7.63 -18.74 0.85
CA VAL A 407 -6.82 -17.89 -0.03
C VAL A 407 -5.83 -17.11 0.83
N ILE A 408 -4.55 -17.45 0.74
CA ILE A 408 -3.48 -16.81 1.52
C ILE A 408 -3.30 -15.37 1.03
N GLY A 409 -3.25 -14.41 1.96
CA GLY A 409 -3.10 -12.99 1.63
C GLY A 409 -4.41 -12.26 1.38
N LEU A 410 -5.55 -12.97 1.25
CA LEU A 410 -6.87 -12.36 1.29
C LEU A 410 -7.24 -12.05 2.75
N PHE A 411 -7.90 -10.93 3.00
CA PHE A 411 -8.36 -10.55 4.33
C PHE A 411 -9.28 -11.61 4.94
N LYS A 412 -9.35 -11.63 6.25
CA LYS A 412 -10.22 -12.55 6.99
C LYS A 412 -11.67 -12.10 6.94
N GLU A 413 -11.88 -10.82 7.21
CA GLU A 413 -13.20 -10.18 7.31
C GLU A 413 -13.06 -8.66 7.42
N TYR A 414 -14.12 -7.93 7.20
CA TYR A 414 -14.29 -6.61 7.78
C TYR A 414 -14.66 -6.78 9.26
N TYR A 415 -13.73 -6.43 10.13
CA TYR A 415 -13.81 -6.70 11.57
C TYR A 415 -15.06 -6.09 12.18
N ARG A 416 -15.85 -6.93 12.86
CA ARG A 416 -17.14 -6.58 13.48
C ARG A 416 -18.22 -6.12 12.50
N ASP A 417 -18.07 -6.37 11.21
CA ASP A 417 -19.08 -6.05 10.21
C ASP A 417 -19.29 -7.22 9.24
N SER A 418 -20.15 -8.14 9.66
CA SER A 418 -20.49 -9.32 8.86
C SER A 418 -21.30 -8.98 7.60
N ASN A 419 -22.06 -7.88 7.61
CA ASN A 419 -22.88 -7.48 6.46
C ASN A 419 -21.98 -7.01 5.31
N ILE A 420 -21.08 -6.09 5.58
CA ILE A 420 -20.11 -5.61 4.56
C ILE A 420 -19.18 -6.76 4.12
N THR A 421 -18.82 -7.67 5.04
CA THR A 421 -18.04 -8.86 4.68
C THR A 421 -18.80 -9.75 3.70
N TYR A 422 -20.10 -9.99 3.94
CA TYR A 422 -20.95 -10.75 3.04
C TYR A 422 -21.16 -10.04 1.69
N GLU A 423 -21.34 -8.71 1.69
CA GLU A 423 -21.47 -7.91 0.47
C GLU A 423 -20.22 -8.00 -0.42
N ALA A 424 -19.03 -8.13 0.19
CA ALA A 424 -17.79 -8.27 -0.55
C ALA A 424 -17.46 -9.73 -0.92
N CYS A 425 -17.94 -10.71 -0.13
CA CYS A 425 -17.63 -12.13 -0.27
C CYS A 425 -18.91 -12.95 -0.37
N HIS A 426 -19.40 -13.18 -1.58
CA HIS A 426 -20.62 -13.96 -1.83
C HIS A 426 -20.49 -14.79 -3.11
N ASP A 427 -21.41 -15.73 -3.34
CA ASP A 427 -21.50 -16.57 -4.54
C ASP A 427 -20.16 -17.26 -4.95
N GLY A 428 -19.29 -17.55 -3.95
CA GLY A 428 -17.99 -18.18 -4.20
C GLY A 428 -16.89 -17.22 -4.70
N TYR A 429 -17.09 -15.91 -4.54
CA TYR A 429 -16.11 -14.90 -4.95
C TYR A 429 -15.91 -13.82 -3.87
N TYR A 430 -14.71 -13.25 -3.84
CA TYR A 430 -14.45 -11.93 -3.28
C TYR A 430 -14.47 -10.91 -4.41
N PHE A 431 -15.33 -9.91 -4.31
CA PHE A 431 -15.48 -8.82 -5.27
C PHE A 431 -14.63 -7.62 -4.85
N THR A 432 -13.73 -7.20 -5.73
CA THR A 432 -12.81 -6.11 -5.42
C THR A 432 -13.47 -4.73 -5.49
N GLY A 433 -14.60 -4.61 -6.19
CA GLY A 433 -15.20 -3.33 -6.56
C GLY A 433 -14.41 -2.57 -7.64
N ASP A 434 -13.41 -3.18 -8.24
CA ASP A 434 -12.59 -2.60 -9.31
C ASP A 434 -12.94 -3.24 -10.66
N MET A 435 -13.13 -2.38 -11.68
CA MET A 435 -13.46 -2.79 -13.05
C MET A 435 -12.20 -2.84 -13.89
N ALA A 436 -12.09 -3.88 -14.71
CA ALA A 436 -10.98 -4.07 -15.65
C ALA A 436 -11.43 -4.77 -16.93
N TRP A 437 -10.55 -4.84 -17.90
CA TRP A 437 -10.64 -5.74 -19.05
C TRP A 437 -9.30 -6.45 -19.25
N ARG A 438 -9.32 -7.59 -19.94
CA ARG A 438 -8.13 -8.40 -20.22
C ARG A 438 -7.85 -8.38 -21.71
N ASP A 439 -6.59 -8.16 -22.10
CA ASP A 439 -6.17 -8.27 -23.49
C ASP A 439 -5.88 -9.73 -23.91
N LYS A 440 -5.65 -9.94 -25.20
CA LYS A 440 -5.37 -11.27 -25.80
C LYS A 440 -4.08 -11.93 -25.28
N ASP A 441 -3.16 -11.13 -24.73
CA ASP A 441 -1.92 -11.62 -24.13
C ASP A 441 -2.07 -11.89 -22.63
N GLY A 442 -3.28 -11.70 -22.08
CA GLY A 442 -3.64 -11.98 -20.69
C GLY A 442 -3.32 -10.85 -19.70
N TYR A 443 -2.96 -9.66 -20.19
CA TYR A 443 -2.74 -8.48 -19.33
C TYR A 443 -4.05 -7.81 -18.97
N TYR A 444 -4.15 -7.35 -17.71
CA TYR A 444 -5.32 -6.68 -17.15
C TYR A 444 -5.14 -5.16 -17.17
N TRP A 445 -6.18 -4.46 -17.59
CA TRP A 445 -6.20 -3.01 -17.75
C TRP A 445 -7.28 -2.41 -16.85
N PHE A 446 -6.86 -1.50 -15.96
CA PHE A 446 -7.75 -0.86 -15.00
C PHE A 446 -8.69 0.13 -15.70
N GLU A 447 -10.00 0.07 -15.36
CA GLU A 447 -11.03 0.98 -15.88
C GLU A 447 -11.50 2.01 -14.84
N GLY A 448 -11.53 1.61 -13.58
CA GLY A 448 -12.00 2.44 -12.47
C GLY A 448 -12.72 1.61 -11.41
N ARG A 449 -13.22 2.29 -10.40
CA ARG A 449 -14.11 1.67 -9.42
C ARG A 449 -15.48 1.40 -10.05
N ALA A 450 -16.12 0.32 -9.65
CA ALA A 450 -17.46 -0.04 -10.15
C ALA A 450 -18.52 1.07 -9.84
N ASP A 451 -18.34 1.76 -8.70
CA ASP A 451 -19.17 2.87 -8.23
C ASP A 451 -18.82 4.22 -8.86
N ASP A 452 -17.65 4.36 -9.51
CA ASP A 452 -17.20 5.57 -10.19
C ASP A 452 -17.45 5.54 -11.72
N VAL A 453 -17.82 4.39 -12.30
CA VAL A 453 -18.11 4.26 -13.74
C VAL A 453 -19.28 5.15 -14.16
N ILE A 454 -19.04 6.02 -15.12
CA ILE A 454 -19.99 6.99 -15.63
C ILE A 454 -20.87 6.35 -16.72
N LYS A 455 -22.18 6.32 -16.49
CA LYS A 455 -23.17 5.81 -17.47
C LYS A 455 -23.70 6.99 -18.29
N SER A 456 -23.15 7.23 -19.47
CA SER A 456 -23.51 8.35 -20.35
C SER A 456 -24.03 7.85 -21.69
N SER A 457 -25.28 8.17 -22.03
CA SER A 457 -25.91 7.80 -23.33
C SER A 457 -25.77 6.29 -23.66
N GLY A 458 -25.86 5.41 -22.66
CA GLY A 458 -25.69 3.96 -22.82
C GLY A 458 -24.26 3.46 -22.79
N TYR A 459 -23.27 4.34 -22.83
CA TYR A 459 -21.87 3.99 -22.67
C TYR A 459 -21.46 3.91 -21.21
N ARG A 460 -20.53 3.01 -20.91
CA ARG A 460 -19.83 2.94 -19.62
C ARG A 460 -18.45 3.54 -19.79
N ILE A 461 -18.19 4.66 -19.13
CA ILE A 461 -16.94 5.43 -19.25
C ILE A 461 -16.19 5.31 -17.95
N GLY A 462 -14.99 4.72 -18.00
CA GLY A 462 -14.07 4.66 -16.87
C GLY A 462 -13.43 6.03 -16.62
N PRO A 463 -13.47 6.57 -15.39
CA PRO A 463 -12.83 7.85 -15.09
C PRO A 463 -11.35 7.86 -15.44
N PHE A 464 -10.63 6.80 -15.13
CA PHE A 464 -9.18 6.70 -15.31
C PHE A 464 -8.75 6.87 -16.78
N GLU A 465 -9.50 6.32 -17.73
CA GLU A 465 -9.18 6.41 -19.15
C GLU A 465 -9.22 7.88 -19.64
N VAL A 466 -10.18 8.65 -19.14
CA VAL A 466 -10.31 10.08 -19.48
C VAL A 466 -9.25 10.90 -18.75
N GLU A 467 -8.95 10.57 -17.50
CA GLU A 467 -7.85 11.18 -16.73
C GLU A 467 -6.51 10.96 -17.44
N SER A 468 -6.24 9.73 -17.87
CA SER A 468 -5.02 9.39 -18.60
C SER A 468 -4.90 10.19 -19.90
N ALA A 469 -5.99 10.33 -20.64
CA ALA A 469 -6.00 11.13 -21.87
C ALA A 469 -5.73 12.61 -21.59
N LEU A 470 -6.38 13.21 -20.57
CA LEU A 470 -6.16 14.61 -20.18
C LEU A 470 -4.72 14.87 -19.72
N MET A 471 -4.15 13.95 -18.95
CA MET A 471 -2.79 14.08 -18.41
C MET A 471 -1.69 14.03 -19.47
N THR A 472 -1.98 13.63 -20.70
CA THR A 472 -1.03 13.76 -21.83
C THR A 472 -0.96 15.18 -22.39
N HIS A 473 -1.85 16.08 -21.97
CA HIS A 473 -1.81 17.49 -22.37
C HIS A 473 -0.86 18.29 -21.47
N PRO A 474 0.05 19.13 -22.02
CA PRO A 474 1.07 19.84 -21.24
C PRO A 474 0.51 20.79 -20.17
N ALA A 475 -0.71 21.28 -20.35
CA ALA A 475 -1.36 22.15 -19.37
C ALA A 475 -1.81 21.42 -18.09
N VAL A 476 -2.02 20.10 -18.14
CA VAL A 476 -2.64 19.33 -17.06
C VAL A 476 -1.58 18.74 -16.14
N VAL A 477 -1.59 19.14 -14.88
CA VAL A 477 -0.74 18.57 -13.82
C VAL A 477 -1.43 17.38 -13.16
N GLU A 478 -2.73 17.55 -12.87
CA GLU A 478 -3.56 16.54 -12.22
C GLU A 478 -5.02 16.78 -12.62
N CYS A 479 -5.81 15.71 -12.69
CA CYS A 479 -7.25 15.85 -12.92
C CYS A 479 -8.04 14.73 -12.25
N ALA A 480 -9.32 15.01 -12.01
CA ALA A 480 -10.29 14.04 -11.54
C ALA A 480 -11.51 14.04 -12.47
N ILE A 481 -11.97 12.85 -12.83
CA ILE A 481 -13.14 12.65 -13.66
C ILE A 481 -14.30 12.16 -12.82
N THR A 482 -15.45 12.83 -12.94
CA THR A 482 -16.71 12.47 -12.27
C THR A 482 -17.88 12.55 -13.25
N GLY A 483 -18.98 11.87 -12.90
CA GLY A 483 -20.24 11.98 -13.64
C GLY A 483 -21.16 13.00 -13.00
N ILE A 484 -21.75 13.88 -13.80
CA ILE A 484 -22.83 14.79 -13.37
C ILE A 484 -24.13 14.34 -14.01
N PRO A 485 -25.28 14.33 -13.27
CA PRO A 485 -26.59 14.03 -13.84
C PRO A 485 -26.94 14.95 -15.03
N ASP A 486 -27.52 14.37 -16.07
CA ASP A 486 -27.97 15.07 -17.28
C ASP A 486 -29.30 14.44 -17.75
N ASP A 487 -30.30 15.27 -17.97
CA ASP A 487 -31.67 14.84 -18.29
C ASP A 487 -31.76 14.03 -19.60
N THR A 488 -30.85 14.27 -20.54
CA THR A 488 -30.86 13.63 -21.87
C THR A 488 -29.98 12.38 -21.91
N ARG A 489 -28.86 12.39 -21.17
CA ARG A 489 -27.77 11.39 -21.27
C ARG A 489 -27.66 10.48 -20.06
N GLY A 490 -28.49 10.71 -19.03
CA GLY A 490 -28.34 10.11 -17.73
C GLY A 490 -27.21 10.75 -16.93
N MET A 491 -25.98 10.71 -17.46
CA MET A 491 -24.83 11.43 -16.91
C MET A 491 -23.98 12.04 -18.02
N VAL A 492 -23.26 13.12 -17.72
CA VAL A 492 -22.18 13.68 -18.55
C VAL A 492 -20.85 13.63 -17.80
N VAL A 493 -19.79 13.50 -18.55
CA VAL A 493 -18.43 13.48 -18.01
C VAL A 493 -18.00 14.91 -17.63
N LYS A 494 -17.59 15.10 -16.38
CA LYS A 494 -16.94 16.31 -15.87
C LYS A 494 -15.48 16.03 -15.56
N ALA A 495 -14.60 16.96 -15.92
CA ALA A 495 -13.21 17.00 -15.51
C ALA A 495 -12.97 18.16 -14.53
N THR A 496 -12.42 17.87 -13.35
CA THR A 496 -11.87 18.87 -12.43
C THR A 496 -10.35 18.83 -12.59
N VAL A 497 -9.75 19.95 -13.04
CA VAL A 497 -8.39 19.99 -13.58
C VAL A 497 -7.52 20.98 -12.79
N VAL A 498 -6.33 20.54 -12.40
CA VAL A 498 -5.25 21.38 -11.85
C VAL A 498 -4.28 21.69 -12.97
N LEU A 499 -4.08 22.98 -13.25
CA LEU A 499 -3.20 23.46 -14.30
C LEU A 499 -1.76 23.68 -13.81
N GLY A 500 -0.80 23.50 -14.72
CA GLY A 500 0.57 23.93 -14.51
C GLY A 500 0.65 25.47 -14.34
N THR A 501 1.63 25.95 -13.56
CA THR A 501 1.75 27.37 -13.20
C THR A 501 1.74 28.30 -14.43
N GLU A 502 2.39 27.91 -15.51
CA GLU A 502 2.46 28.65 -16.79
C GLU A 502 1.14 28.68 -17.59
N TRP A 503 0.17 27.84 -17.20
CA TRP A 503 -1.13 27.72 -17.85
C TRP A 503 -2.27 28.36 -17.05
N LYS A 504 -2.03 28.72 -15.78
CA LYS A 504 -3.07 29.30 -14.90
C LYS A 504 -3.69 30.58 -15.47
N GLU A 505 -2.86 31.45 -16.07
CA GLU A 505 -3.33 32.69 -16.70
C GLU A 505 -4.11 32.44 -17.99
N LYS A 506 -4.01 31.25 -18.58
CA LYS A 506 -4.73 30.84 -19.78
C LYS A 506 -6.02 30.08 -19.49
N ALA A 507 -6.35 29.89 -18.19
CA ALA A 507 -7.58 29.24 -17.78
C ALA A 507 -8.80 29.98 -18.31
N GLY A 508 -9.54 29.36 -19.24
CA GLY A 508 -10.70 29.96 -19.87
C GLY A 508 -11.31 29.06 -20.95
N GLU A 509 -12.30 29.57 -21.65
CA GLU A 509 -13.10 28.81 -22.60
C GLU A 509 -12.25 28.20 -23.74
N THR A 510 -11.26 28.91 -24.22
CA THR A 510 -10.32 28.43 -25.26
C THR A 510 -9.54 27.21 -24.82
N LEU A 511 -9.05 27.19 -23.57
CA LEU A 511 -8.33 26.02 -23.01
C LEU A 511 -9.28 24.86 -22.77
N VAL A 512 -10.53 25.14 -22.37
CA VAL A 512 -11.56 24.10 -22.25
C VAL A 512 -11.79 23.41 -23.58
N GLU A 513 -11.99 24.15 -24.65
CA GLU A 513 -12.16 23.61 -26.01
C GLU A 513 -10.94 22.82 -26.49
N GLU A 514 -9.73 23.31 -26.20
CA GLU A 514 -8.47 22.64 -26.53
C GLU A 514 -8.36 21.29 -25.81
N LEU A 515 -8.63 21.23 -24.49
CA LEU A 515 -8.61 20.00 -23.70
C LEU A 515 -9.69 19.00 -24.16
N GLN A 516 -10.90 19.48 -24.48
CA GLN A 516 -11.97 18.63 -25.03
C GLN A 516 -11.57 18.04 -26.40
N ALA A 517 -10.99 18.85 -27.27
CA ALA A 517 -10.49 18.41 -28.57
C ALA A 517 -9.33 17.41 -28.42
N HIS A 518 -8.46 17.65 -27.45
CA HIS A 518 -7.36 16.73 -27.12
C HIS A 518 -7.89 15.36 -26.72
N VAL A 519 -8.83 15.28 -25.78
CA VAL A 519 -9.42 14.00 -25.35
C VAL A 519 -10.10 13.29 -26.52
N LYS A 520 -10.86 14.00 -27.37
CA LYS A 520 -11.49 13.41 -28.57
C LYS A 520 -10.48 12.82 -29.56
N ARG A 521 -9.27 13.33 -29.58
CA ARG A 521 -8.18 12.86 -30.48
C ARG A 521 -7.44 11.67 -29.88
N VAL A 522 -7.25 11.67 -28.57
CA VAL A 522 -6.42 10.66 -27.86
C VAL A 522 -7.24 9.41 -27.51
N THR A 523 -8.56 9.57 -27.26
CA THR A 523 -9.45 8.46 -26.94
C THR A 523 -10.76 8.53 -27.75
N ALA A 524 -11.70 7.61 -27.50
CA ALA A 524 -12.96 7.59 -28.23
C ALA A 524 -13.77 8.90 -28.01
N PRO A 525 -14.31 9.52 -29.08
CA PRO A 525 -14.93 10.84 -28.99
C PRO A 525 -16.07 10.98 -27.97
N TYR A 526 -16.81 9.91 -27.67
CA TYR A 526 -17.91 9.97 -26.70
C TYR A 526 -17.45 10.14 -25.25
N LYS A 527 -16.16 9.94 -24.95
CA LYS A 527 -15.56 9.98 -23.61
C LYS A 527 -15.14 11.38 -23.18
N TYR A 528 -15.09 12.37 -24.09
CA TYR A 528 -14.59 13.70 -23.75
C TYR A 528 -15.42 14.35 -22.63
N PRO A 529 -14.77 15.07 -21.70
CA PRO A 529 -15.47 15.79 -20.65
C PRO A 529 -16.25 16.96 -21.25
N ARG A 530 -17.57 16.98 -20.99
CA ARG A 530 -18.44 18.07 -21.45
C ARG A 530 -18.32 19.30 -20.57
N ILE A 531 -17.92 19.08 -19.33
CA ILE A 531 -17.69 20.13 -18.34
C ILE A 531 -16.25 20.02 -17.90
N ILE A 532 -15.52 21.13 -17.89
CA ILE A 532 -14.17 21.23 -17.34
C ILE A 532 -14.18 22.38 -16.32
N GLU A 533 -13.78 22.07 -15.09
CA GLU A 533 -13.60 23.04 -14.01
C GLU A 533 -12.11 23.10 -13.66
N PHE A 534 -11.55 24.32 -13.64
CA PHE A 534 -10.18 24.53 -13.19
C PHE A 534 -10.17 24.83 -11.69
N VAL A 535 -9.27 24.17 -10.97
CA VAL A 535 -9.10 24.31 -9.52
C VAL A 535 -7.62 24.43 -9.17
N ASP A 536 -7.32 25.00 -8.01
CA ASP A 536 -5.94 25.06 -7.52
C ASP A 536 -5.42 23.72 -7.00
N GLU A 537 -6.32 22.93 -6.40
CA GLU A 537 -6.01 21.59 -5.87
C GLU A 537 -7.24 20.68 -5.92
N LEU A 538 -7.01 19.36 -5.98
CA LEU A 538 -8.05 18.36 -5.88
C LEU A 538 -8.23 17.93 -4.42
N PRO A 539 -9.48 17.63 -3.98
CA PRO A 539 -9.70 17.03 -2.67
C PRO A 539 -9.06 15.63 -2.63
N LYS A 540 -8.26 15.38 -1.61
CA LYS A 540 -7.53 14.13 -1.45
C LYS A 540 -7.79 13.52 -0.08
N THR A 541 -7.70 12.20 -0.04
CA THR A 541 -7.57 11.49 1.22
C THR A 541 -6.23 11.81 1.85
N ILE A 542 -6.09 11.52 3.13
CA ILE A 542 -4.81 11.63 3.84
C ILE A 542 -3.70 10.79 3.15
N SER A 543 -4.09 9.73 2.41
CA SER A 543 -3.16 8.90 1.61
C SER A 543 -2.80 9.49 0.23
N GLY A 544 -3.32 10.66 -0.12
CA GLY A 544 -3.09 11.32 -1.41
C GLY A 544 -4.02 10.87 -2.54
N LYS A 545 -4.96 9.95 -2.29
CA LYS A 545 -5.94 9.51 -3.29
C LYS A 545 -7.04 10.56 -3.47
N ILE A 546 -7.44 10.81 -4.71
CA ILE A 546 -8.51 11.77 -5.05
C ILE A 546 -9.84 11.31 -4.46
N ARG A 547 -10.53 12.22 -3.76
CA ARG A 547 -11.85 12.01 -3.16
C ARG A 547 -12.96 12.41 -4.14
N ARG A 548 -13.24 11.56 -5.13
CA ARG A 548 -14.28 11.82 -6.13
C ARG A 548 -15.67 12.00 -5.52
N VAL A 549 -15.95 11.37 -4.39
CA VAL A 549 -17.21 11.57 -3.64
C VAL A 549 -17.38 13.04 -3.27
N GLU A 550 -16.34 13.69 -2.74
CA GLU A 550 -16.38 15.09 -2.33
C GLU A 550 -16.60 16.03 -3.53
N ILE A 551 -15.98 15.72 -4.69
CA ILE A 551 -16.23 16.46 -5.93
C ILE A 551 -17.71 16.32 -6.34
N ARG A 552 -18.24 15.09 -6.33
CA ARG A 552 -19.67 14.83 -6.66
C ARG A 552 -20.64 15.50 -5.69
N GLU A 553 -20.32 15.59 -4.40
CA GLU A 553 -21.16 16.27 -3.40
C GLU A 553 -21.18 17.79 -3.61
N LYS A 554 -20.03 18.36 -3.97
CA LYS A 554 -19.94 19.79 -4.35
C LYS A 554 -20.80 20.10 -5.57
N ASP A 555 -20.85 19.19 -6.55
CA ASP A 555 -21.62 19.34 -7.78
C ASP A 555 -23.14 19.15 -7.60
N LYS A 556 -23.60 18.59 -6.47
CA LYS A 556 -25.02 18.47 -6.11
C LYS A 556 -25.60 19.70 -5.42
N LYS A 557 -24.75 20.58 -4.91
CA LYS A 557 -25.10 21.86 -4.27
C LYS A 557 -25.17 22.99 -5.27
#